data_e366a3c934d966231bebb1cd0675ed16
#
_entry.id   e366a3c934d966231bebb1cd0675ed16
#
_cell.length_a   1.000
_cell.length_b   1.000
_cell.length_c   1.000
_cell.angle_alpha   90.00
_cell.angle_beta   90.00
_cell.angle_gamma   90.00
#
_symmetry.space_group_name_H-M   'P 1'
#
loop_
_entity.id
_entity.type
_entity.pdbx_description
1 polymer ?
#
loop_
_entity_poly.entity_id
_entity_poly.type
_entity_poly.pdbx_seq_one_letter_code
_entity_poly.pdbx_strand_id
1 'polypeptide(L)'
;LMLFVLDVERLADAIYKAENSITHPYGIIQKYKHTTPRQACINTIRHKHKDWLEGGSRGNFLNYLGSKYAPIGASNDPRGLNENWVGNVRKLYEKQGGINGNVITEST
;
A
#
# COMPACT_ATOMS: atom_id res chain seq x y z
N LEU A 1 -7.33 -23.19 8.48
CA LEU A 1 -6.51 -22.61 7.43
C LEU A 1 -6.95 -21.18 7.15
N MET A 2 -6.05 -20.25 7.37
CA MET A 2 -6.34 -18.85 7.12
C MET A 2 -5.76 -18.44 5.78
N LEU A 3 -6.54 -17.73 5.03
CA LEU A 3 -6.10 -17.21 3.73
C LEU A 3 -6.04 -15.70 3.79
N PHE A 4 -4.99 -15.16 3.24
CA PHE A 4 -4.88 -13.72 3.11
C PHE A 4 -5.68 -13.28 1.89
N VAL A 5 -6.66 -12.44 2.12
CA VAL A 5 -7.43 -11.84 1.05
C VAL A 5 -7.08 -10.37 1.02
N LEU A 6 -6.37 -9.97 -0.02
CA LEU A 6 -5.99 -8.59 -0.18
C LEU A 6 -7.12 -7.81 -0.83
N ASP A 7 -7.60 -6.80 -0.12
CA ASP A 7 -8.58 -5.88 -0.66
C ASP A 7 -7.82 -4.69 -1.23
N VAL A 8 -7.58 -4.72 -2.53
CA VAL A 8 -6.73 -3.74 -3.18
C VAL A 8 -7.30 -2.32 -3.07
N GLU A 9 -8.61 -2.19 -3.23
CA GLU A 9 -9.21 -0.85 -3.16
C GLU A 9 -9.16 -0.29 -1.75
N ARG A 10 -9.41 -1.14 -0.76
CA ARG A 10 -9.29 -0.70 0.63
C ARG A 10 -7.86 -0.33 0.97
N LEU A 11 -6.91 -1.06 0.42
CA LEU A 11 -5.50 -0.73 0.65
C LEU A 11 -5.15 0.60 -0.02
N ALA A 12 -5.68 0.85 -1.21
CA ALA A 12 -5.47 2.14 -1.86
C ALA A 12 -6.04 3.27 -1.02
N ASP A 13 -7.21 3.08 -0.42
CA ASP A 13 -7.80 4.08 0.46
C ASP A 13 -6.91 4.33 1.69
N ALA A 14 -6.34 3.28 2.24
CA ALA A 14 -5.45 3.42 3.38
C ALA A 14 -4.20 4.22 2.99
N ILE A 15 -3.65 3.95 1.82
CA ILE A 15 -2.49 4.68 1.34
C ILE A 15 -2.83 6.16 1.12
N TYR A 16 -3.99 6.42 0.54
CA TYR A 16 -4.42 7.79 0.35
C TYR A 16 -4.44 8.57 1.67
N LYS A 17 -5.02 7.96 2.69
CA LYS A 17 -5.10 8.60 3.99
C LYS A 17 -3.74 8.71 4.67
N ALA A 18 -2.90 7.71 4.52
CA ALA A 18 -1.58 7.74 5.13
C ALA A 18 -0.71 8.82 4.52
N GLU A 19 -0.79 8.99 3.21
CA GLU A 19 0.00 10.02 2.53
C GLU A 19 -0.52 11.42 2.85
N ASN A 20 -1.83 11.54 2.99
CA ASN A 20 -2.46 12.78 3.42
C ASN A 20 -1.95 13.99 2.64
N SER A 21 -1.91 13.87 1.33
CA SER A 21 -1.41 14.94 0.49
C SER A 21 -2.43 15.29 -0.59
N ILE A 22 -2.76 16.58 -0.66
CA ILE A 22 -3.67 17.07 -1.68
C ILE A 22 -2.94 17.23 -3.00
N THR A 23 -1.69 17.67 -2.94
CA THR A 23 -0.91 17.92 -4.15
C THR A 23 -0.36 16.66 -4.77
N HIS A 24 -0.12 15.64 -3.95
CA HIS A 24 0.40 14.36 -4.43
C HIS A 24 -0.42 13.21 -3.85
N PRO A 25 -1.68 13.07 -4.30
CA PRO A 25 -2.52 12.00 -3.77
C PRO A 25 -1.84 10.64 -3.92
N TYR A 26 -1.98 9.82 -2.91
CA TYR A 26 -1.34 8.50 -2.86
C TYR A 26 0.18 8.60 -2.84
N GLY A 27 0.72 9.79 -2.56
CA GLY A 27 2.16 9.98 -2.57
C GLY A 27 2.77 9.96 -3.96
N ILE A 28 1.95 10.00 -5.00
CA ILE A 28 2.44 9.89 -6.37
C ILE A 28 2.75 11.27 -6.90
N ILE A 29 4.03 11.49 -7.20
CA ILE A 29 4.50 12.76 -7.75
C ILE A 29 4.32 12.79 -9.26
N GLN A 30 4.43 11.63 -9.88
CA GLN A 30 4.37 11.50 -11.32
C GLN A 30 2.99 11.88 -11.85
N LYS A 31 2.97 12.57 -12.99
CA LYS A 31 1.72 12.94 -13.63
C LYS A 31 1.44 11.97 -14.78
N TYR A 32 0.20 11.53 -14.83
CA TYR A 32 -0.20 10.55 -15.84
C TYR A 32 -1.18 11.20 -16.81
N LYS A 33 -1.08 10.80 -18.07
CA LYS A 33 -1.98 11.31 -19.10
C LYS A 33 -3.24 10.48 -19.24
N HIS A 34 -3.13 9.18 -19.00
CA HIS A 34 -4.22 8.25 -19.30
C HIS A 34 -4.70 7.47 -18.10
N THR A 35 -4.32 7.90 -16.90
CA THR A 35 -4.79 7.23 -15.71
C THR A 35 -4.86 8.23 -14.57
N THR A 36 -5.46 7.84 -13.47
CA THR A 36 -5.59 8.69 -12.29
C THR A 36 -4.59 8.22 -11.24
N PRO A 37 -4.27 9.08 -10.27
CA PRO A 37 -3.43 8.65 -9.15
C PRO A 37 -3.98 7.42 -8.46
N ARG A 38 -5.30 7.34 -8.28
CA ARG A 38 -5.90 6.17 -7.65
C ARG A 38 -5.65 4.92 -8.47
N GLN A 39 -5.88 4.98 -9.76
CA GLN A 39 -5.68 3.81 -10.61
C GLN A 39 -4.20 3.42 -10.64
N ALA A 40 -3.32 4.40 -10.67
CA ALA A 40 -1.89 4.14 -10.62
C ALA A 40 -1.50 3.44 -9.32
N CYS A 41 -2.08 3.87 -8.21
CA CYS A 41 -1.83 3.24 -6.93
C CYS A 41 -2.33 1.80 -6.95
N ILE A 42 -3.54 1.58 -7.43
CA ILE A 42 -4.12 0.24 -7.52
C ILE A 42 -3.25 -0.67 -8.39
N ASN A 43 -2.81 -0.15 -9.54
CA ASN A 43 -1.97 -0.93 -10.44
C ASN A 43 -0.66 -1.31 -9.77
N THR A 44 -0.08 -0.39 -9.01
CA THR A 44 1.15 -0.66 -8.29
C THR A 44 0.95 -1.74 -7.25
N ILE A 45 -0.14 -1.65 -6.48
CA ILE A 45 -0.42 -2.66 -5.47
C ILE A 45 -0.54 -4.04 -6.13
N ARG A 46 -1.31 -4.13 -7.20
CA ARG A 46 -1.52 -5.41 -7.88
C ARG A 46 -0.23 -5.97 -8.44
N HIS A 47 0.57 -5.10 -9.04
CA HIS A 47 1.83 -5.52 -9.62
C HIS A 47 2.79 -6.04 -8.54
N LYS A 48 2.90 -5.30 -7.46
CA LYS A 48 3.80 -5.70 -6.37
C LYS A 48 3.29 -6.93 -5.65
N HIS A 49 1.99 -7.09 -5.56
CA HIS A 49 1.42 -8.29 -4.95
C HIS A 49 1.75 -9.52 -5.79
N LYS A 50 1.67 -9.38 -7.10
CA LYS A 50 2.05 -10.46 -7.99
C LYS A 50 3.53 -10.80 -7.83
N ASP A 51 4.40 -9.78 -7.79
CA ASP A 51 5.82 -9.99 -7.59
C ASP A 51 6.09 -10.70 -6.28
N TRP A 52 5.40 -10.28 -5.23
CA TRP A 52 5.57 -10.87 -3.91
C TRP A 52 5.15 -12.34 -3.91
N LEU A 53 4.03 -12.65 -4.55
CA LEU A 53 3.58 -14.04 -4.65
C LEU A 53 4.57 -14.89 -5.44
N GLU A 54 5.04 -14.38 -6.55
CA GLU A 54 5.99 -15.10 -7.40
C GLU A 54 7.33 -15.29 -6.70
N GLY A 55 7.66 -14.40 -5.78
CA GLY A 55 8.87 -14.50 -5.00
C GLY A 55 8.75 -15.42 -3.80
N GLY A 56 7.64 -16.12 -3.65
CA GLY A 56 7.46 -17.07 -2.56
C GLY A 56 6.75 -16.52 -1.34
N SER A 57 6.15 -15.35 -1.45
CA SER A 57 5.40 -14.72 -0.36
C SER A 57 6.23 -14.59 0.91
N ARG A 58 7.46 -14.21 0.76
CA ARG A 58 8.36 -14.09 1.91
C ARG A 58 8.08 -12.81 2.69
N GLY A 59 7.93 -12.97 4.00
CA GLY A 59 7.66 -11.86 4.86
C GLY A 59 6.26 -11.32 4.69
N ASN A 60 6.05 -10.13 5.21
CA ASN A 60 4.74 -9.49 5.19
C ASN A 60 4.60 -8.66 3.92
N PHE A 61 3.46 -8.78 3.25
CA PHE A 61 3.26 -8.04 2.00
C PHE A 61 3.34 -6.53 2.19
N LEU A 62 2.79 -6.00 3.27
CA LEU A 62 2.84 -4.55 3.48
C LEU A 62 4.26 -4.06 3.65
N ASN A 63 5.11 -4.85 4.29
CA ASN A 63 6.53 -4.49 4.39
C ASN A 63 7.17 -4.50 3.00
N TYR A 64 6.86 -5.51 2.22
CA TYR A 64 7.38 -5.58 0.85
C TYR A 64 6.91 -4.39 0.03
N LEU A 65 5.60 -4.11 0.10
CA LEU A 65 5.04 -2.99 -0.65
C LEU A 65 5.68 -1.68 -0.22
N GLY A 66 5.84 -1.48 1.09
CA GLY A 66 6.44 -0.25 1.59
C GLY A 66 7.84 -0.01 1.08
N SER A 67 8.63 -1.09 0.97
CA SER A 67 9.99 -0.95 0.48
C SER A 67 10.04 -0.58 -1.01
N LYS A 68 8.94 -0.82 -1.73
CA LYS A 68 8.88 -0.55 -3.16
C LYS A 68 8.07 0.68 -3.49
N TYR A 69 7.10 1.02 -2.65
CA TYR A 69 6.17 2.10 -2.94
C TYR A 69 6.80 3.49 -2.86
N ALA A 70 7.66 3.69 -1.86
CA ALA A 70 8.24 5.01 -1.63
C ALA A 70 8.91 5.62 -2.85
N PRO A 71 9.58 4.83 -3.70
CA PRO A 71 10.24 5.41 -4.86
C PRO A 71 9.31 5.91 -5.96
N ILE A 72 8.02 5.71 -5.84
CA ILE A 72 7.11 6.11 -6.91
C ILE A 72 7.13 7.62 -7.07
N GLY A 73 7.87 8.09 -8.07
CA GLY A 73 8.00 9.51 -8.35
C GLY A 73 8.86 10.27 -7.36
N ALA A 74 9.39 9.62 -6.35
CA ALA A 74 10.22 10.26 -5.35
C ALA A 74 11.64 9.78 -5.47
N SER A 75 12.59 10.68 -5.17
CA SER A 75 14.00 10.32 -5.31
C SER A 75 14.52 9.60 -4.08
N ASN A 76 14.00 9.91 -2.91
CA ASN A 76 14.48 9.29 -1.70
C ASN A 76 13.52 9.56 -0.55
N ASP A 77 13.86 8.98 0.59
CA ASP A 77 13.10 9.16 1.81
C ASP A 77 14.04 9.70 2.88
N PRO A 78 14.34 11.00 2.83
CA PRO A 78 15.37 11.57 3.67
C PRO A 78 15.06 11.53 5.16
N ARG A 79 13.84 11.27 5.55
CA ARG A 79 13.44 11.27 6.94
C ARG A 79 13.04 9.91 7.47
N GLY A 80 13.27 8.87 6.71
CA GLY A 80 12.89 7.54 7.14
C GLY A 80 11.39 7.35 7.26
N LEU A 81 10.63 8.04 6.44
CA LEU A 81 9.17 7.95 6.50
C LEU A 81 8.66 6.56 6.14
N ASN A 82 9.48 5.80 5.42
CA ASN A 82 9.09 4.45 5.04
C ASN A 82 8.84 3.55 6.25
N GLU A 83 9.57 3.76 7.33
CA GLU A 83 9.36 2.97 8.53
C GLU A 83 7.99 3.23 9.12
N ASN A 84 7.56 4.48 9.09
CA ASN A 84 6.25 4.85 9.61
C ASN A 84 5.14 4.51 8.63
N TRP A 85 5.47 4.51 7.36
CA TRP A 85 4.49 4.30 6.30
C TRP A 85 3.77 2.95 6.48
N VAL A 86 4.52 1.89 6.65
CA VAL A 86 3.93 0.56 6.77
C VAL A 86 3.00 0.49 7.97
N GLY A 87 3.43 1.01 9.10
CA GLY A 87 2.61 0.99 10.30
C GLY A 87 1.33 1.80 10.14
N ASN A 88 1.44 2.97 9.53
CA ASN A 88 0.29 3.85 9.31
C ASN A 88 -0.69 3.23 8.34
N VAL A 89 -0.21 2.69 7.25
CA VAL A 89 -1.06 2.08 6.25
C VAL A 89 -1.76 0.86 6.84
N ARG A 90 -1.03 0.06 7.62
CA ARG A 90 -1.63 -1.13 8.24
C ARG A 90 -2.77 -0.73 9.16
N LYS A 91 -2.55 0.26 10.00
CA LYS A 91 -3.61 0.72 10.91
C LYS A 91 -4.83 1.18 10.15
N LEU A 92 -4.62 1.97 9.11
CA LEU A 92 -5.73 2.49 8.34
C LEU A 92 -6.45 1.40 7.58
N TYR A 93 -5.70 0.46 7.06
CA TYR A 93 -6.26 -0.66 6.33
C TYR A 93 -7.14 -1.52 7.24
N GLU A 94 -6.64 -1.83 8.43
CA GLU A 94 -7.39 -2.63 9.38
C GLU A 94 -8.60 -1.89 9.92
N LYS A 95 -8.44 -0.59 10.14
CA LYS A 95 -9.53 0.22 10.65
C LYS A 95 -10.69 0.31 9.67
N GLN A 96 -10.37 0.39 8.37
CA GLN A 96 -11.43 0.45 7.36
C GLN A 96 -12.23 -0.84 7.31
N GLY A 97 -11.62 -1.96 7.69
CA GLY A 97 -12.34 -3.20 7.78
C GLY A 97 -13.37 -3.22 8.88
N GLY A 98 -13.34 -2.19 9.74
CA GLY A 98 -14.29 -2.09 10.83
C GLY A 98 -14.22 -3.30 11.74
N ILE A 99 -15.39 -3.75 12.17
CA ILE A 99 -15.45 -4.90 13.06
C ILE A 99 -14.84 -6.13 12.40
N ASN A 100 -14.98 -6.23 11.12
CA ASN A 100 -14.46 -7.36 10.37
C ASN A 100 -13.01 -7.17 9.95
N GLY A 101 -12.46 -6.01 10.24
CA GLY A 101 -11.12 -5.71 9.80
C GLY A 101 -10.08 -6.63 10.41
N ASN A 102 -10.37 -7.13 11.58
CA ASN A 102 -9.45 -8.02 12.24
C ASN A 102 -9.20 -9.30 11.45
N VAL A 103 -10.12 -9.63 10.60
CA VAL A 103 -9.97 -10.82 9.78
C VAL A 103 -8.76 -10.73 8.88
N ILE A 104 -8.41 -9.51 8.51
CA ILE A 104 -7.32 -9.29 7.57
C ILE A 104 -5.98 -9.59 8.17
N THR A 105 -5.85 -9.34 9.46
CA THR A 105 -4.54 -9.43 10.09
C THR A 105 -4.06 -10.87 10.22
N GLU A 106 -4.96 -11.80 10.23
CA GLU A 106 -4.58 -13.19 10.34
C GLU A 106 -3.95 -13.73 9.08
N SER A 107 -3.96 -12.97 8.06
CA SER A 107 -3.40 -13.40 6.80
C SER A 107 -1.94 -13.75 6.88
N THR A 108 -1.32 -13.30 7.87
CA THR A 108 0.11 -13.55 7.99
C THR A 108 0.39 -14.91 8.57
#